data_530a9bc3da95ac181a7a8b04dfa9f626
#
_entry.id   530a9bc3da95ac181a7a8b04dfa9f626
#
_cell.length_a   1.000
_cell.length_b   1.000
_cell.length_c   1.000
_cell.angle_alpha   90.00
_cell.angle_beta   90.00
_cell.angle_gamma   90.00
#
_symmetry.space_group_name_H-M   'P 1'
#
loop_
_entity.id
_entity.type
_entity.pdbx_description
1 polymer ?
#
loop_
_entity_poly.entity_id
_entity_poly.type
_entity_poly.pdbx_seq_one_letter_code
_entity_poly.pdbx_strand_id
1 'polypeptide(L)'
;MFFSNDIMSYLGVIMSNLDTKKTIEILNNIMKYELSGVVRYTHYALMVTGRDRLSLTQFFKDQASESLVHAQQAGELVTGLGGHPSLEISIIEESNKHRAIDLLEESSLHEKNSVSLYKKLLNLVGDKSIYIEEYAREMIKAEEIHNIEIQKMLKDFSL
;
A
#
# COMPACT_ATOMS: atom_id res chain seq x y z
N MET A 1 38.42 -1.95 -1.34
CA MET A 1 37.68 -3.14 -1.78
C MET A 1 37.50 -4.10 -0.60
N PHE A 2 36.88 -3.64 0.54
CA PHE A 2 36.71 -4.44 1.76
C PHE A 2 35.46 -4.03 2.56
N PHE A 3 34.28 -3.88 1.91
CA PHE A 3 33.02 -3.56 2.61
C PHE A 3 31.85 -4.50 2.32
N SER A 4 32.02 -5.56 1.51
CA SER A 4 30.89 -6.41 1.12
C SER A 4 30.59 -7.58 2.06
N ASN A 5 31.56 -8.05 2.87
CA ASN A 5 31.36 -9.22 3.72
C ASN A 5 30.77 -8.88 5.11
N ASP A 6 31.04 -7.69 5.66
CA ASP A 6 30.56 -7.32 6.99
C ASP A 6 29.07 -6.94 6.99
N ILE A 7 28.57 -6.30 5.94
CA ILE A 7 27.13 -5.96 5.82
C ILE A 7 26.29 -7.23 5.67
N MET A 8 26.76 -8.20 4.88
CA MET A 8 26.10 -9.50 4.71
C MET A 8 26.11 -10.33 6.00
N SER A 9 27.17 -10.27 6.81
CA SER A 9 27.25 -10.95 8.08
C SER A 9 26.35 -10.29 9.13
N TYR A 10 26.24 -8.96 9.14
CA TYR A 10 25.40 -8.20 10.05
C TYR A 10 23.90 -8.43 9.75
N LEU A 11 23.50 -8.45 8.49
CA LEU A 11 22.14 -8.82 8.05
C LEU A 11 21.83 -10.29 8.36
N GLY A 12 22.80 -11.19 8.24
CA GLY A 12 22.63 -12.62 8.54
C GLY A 12 22.38 -12.91 10.03
N VAL A 13 22.93 -12.11 10.93
CA VAL A 13 22.72 -12.27 12.39
C VAL A 13 21.35 -11.74 12.83
N ILE A 14 20.84 -10.67 12.20
CA ILE A 14 19.54 -10.05 12.56
C ILE A 14 18.36 -10.81 11.94
N MET A 15 18.57 -11.60 10.87
CA MET A 15 17.51 -12.22 10.07
C MET A 15 17.61 -13.75 10.00
N SER A 16 18.21 -14.42 10.96
CA SER A 16 18.53 -15.86 10.89
C SER A 16 17.31 -16.80 10.68
N ASN A 17 16.08 -16.30 10.90
CA ASN A 17 14.85 -17.09 10.76
C ASN A 17 13.81 -16.47 9.79
N LEU A 18 14.17 -15.40 9.06
CA LEU A 18 13.26 -14.76 8.12
C LEU A 18 13.26 -15.52 6.78
N ASP A 19 12.09 -15.88 6.29
CA ASP A 19 11.92 -16.34 4.90
C ASP A 19 12.05 -15.13 3.94
N THR A 20 13.31 -14.75 3.65
CA THR A 20 13.64 -13.57 2.85
C THR A 20 13.00 -13.62 1.47
N LYS A 21 12.95 -14.80 0.84
CA LYS A 21 12.37 -14.95 -0.50
C LYS A 21 10.87 -14.64 -0.50
N LYS A 22 10.12 -15.23 0.43
CA LYS A 22 8.68 -14.94 0.56
C LYS A 22 8.41 -13.51 1.01
N THR A 23 9.26 -12.95 1.85
CA THR A 23 9.16 -11.55 2.28
C THR A 23 9.29 -10.61 1.09
N ILE A 24 10.30 -10.80 0.23
CA ILE A 24 10.48 -10.04 -1.01
C ILE A 24 9.29 -10.20 -1.95
N GLU A 25 8.74 -11.41 -2.08
CA GLU A 25 7.55 -11.66 -2.91
C GLU A 25 6.33 -10.87 -2.42
N ILE A 26 6.05 -10.89 -1.11
CA ILE A 26 4.94 -10.14 -0.53
C ILE A 26 5.16 -8.63 -0.65
N LEU A 27 6.36 -8.13 -0.38
CA LEU A 27 6.70 -6.71 -0.55
C LEU A 27 6.55 -6.23 -2.00
N ASN A 28 6.95 -7.04 -2.98
CA ASN A 28 6.69 -6.75 -4.39
C ASN A 28 5.19 -6.71 -4.71
N ASN A 29 4.40 -7.61 -4.13
CA ASN A 29 2.94 -7.59 -4.32
C ASN A 29 2.30 -6.35 -3.68
N ILE A 30 2.77 -5.93 -2.51
CA ILE A 30 2.38 -4.66 -1.87
C ILE A 30 2.73 -3.49 -2.80
N MET A 31 3.99 -3.40 -3.24
CA MET A 31 4.44 -2.31 -4.13
C MET A 31 3.60 -2.22 -5.41
N LYS A 32 3.33 -3.35 -6.08
CA LYS A 32 2.46 -3.41 -7.26
C LYS A 32 1.05 -2.90 -6.96
N TYR A 33 0.52 -3.23 -5.79
CA TYR A 33 -0.83 -2.85 -5.37
C TYR A 33 -0.90 -1.35 -5.08
N GLU A 34 0.08 -0.82 -4.35
CA GLU A 34 0.21 0.61 -4.07
C GLU A 34 0.38 1.44 -5.36
N LEU A 35 1.21 0.98 -6.30
CA LEU A 35 1.32 1.63 -7.61
C LEU A 35 -0.01 1.62 -8.38
N SER A 36 -0.81 0.57 -8.26
CA SER A 36 -2.18 0.57 -8.79
C SER A 36 -3.08 1.58 -8.07
N GLY A 37 -2.86 1.82 -6.77
CA GLY A 37 -3.51 2.87 -6.00
C GLY A 37 -3.20 4.27 -6.53
N VAL A 38 -1.95 4.55 -6.86
CA VAL A 38 -1.55 5.82 -7.50
C VAL A 38 -2.36 6.09 -8.76
N VAL A 39 -2.46 5.11 -9.65
CA VAL A 39 -3.21 5.23 -10.90
C VAL A 39 -4.71 5.37 -10.62
N ARG A 40 -5.26 4.52 -9.75
CA ARG A 40 -6.68 4.52 -9.37
C ARG A 40 -7.12 5.85 -8.78
N TYR A 41 -6.44 6.36 -7.78
CA TYR A 41 -6.80 7.60 -7.10
C TYR A 41 -6.58 8.84 -7.99
N THR A 42 -5.54 8.84 -8.83
CA THR A 42 -5.36 9.87 -9.86
C THR A 42 -6.56 9.87 -10.81
N HIS A 43 -7.00 8.72 -11.27
CA HIS A 43 -8.14 8.56 -12.15
C HIS A 43 -9.44 9.02 -11.47
N TYR A 44 -9.68 8.66 -10.21
CA TYR A 44 -10.85 9.11 -9.45
C TYR A 44 -10.88 10.63 -9.27
N ALA A 45 -9.74 11.27 -9.02
CA ALA A 45 -9.64 12.73 -8.94
C ALA A 45 -10.06 13.42 -10.24
N LEU A 46 -9.84 12.78 -11.40
CA LEU A 46 -10.26 13.28 -12.72
C LEU A 46 -11.74 13.00 -12.98
N MET A 47 -12.22 11.81 -12.59
CA MET A 47 -13.56 11.32 -12.91
C MET A 47 -14.66 11.91 -12.06
N VAL A 48 -14.42 12.19 -10.78
CA VAL A 48 -15.46 12.59 -9.82
C VAL A 48 -16.22 13.82 -10.32
N THR A 49 -17.54 13.73 -10.32
CA THR A 49 -18.46 14.79 -10.73
C THR A 49 -19.48 15.08 -9.64
N GLY A 50 -20.22 16.18 -9.79
CA GLY A 50 -21.30 16.57 -8.90
C GLY A 50 -20.84 17.50 -7.77
N ARG A 51 -21.73 17.65 -6.78
CA ARG A 51 -21.62 18.62 -5.69
C ARG A 51 -20.32 18.46 -4.89
N ASP A 52 -19.91 17.24 -4.65
CA ASP A 52 -18.81 16.91 -3.74
C ASP A 52 -17.43 16.89 -4.44
N ARG A 53 -17.41 17.24 -5.74
CA ARG A 53 -16.19 17.17 -6.56
C ARG A 53 -15.01 17.91 -5.96
N LEU A 54 -15.21 19.13 -5.44
CA LEU A 54 -14.09 19.98 -5.00
C LEU A 54 -13.35 19.36 -3.81
N SER A 55 -14.07 18.85 -2.83
CA SER A 55 -13.48 18.17 -1.67
C SER A 55 -12.89 16.82 -2.02
N LEU A 56 -13.60 16.01 -2.79
CA LEU A 56 -13.15 14.67 -3.16
C LEU A 56 -11.99 14.66 -4.13
N THR A 57 -11.87 15.66 -5.02
CA THR A 57 -10.70 15.79 -5.89
C THR A 57 -9.41 15.93 -5.09
N GLN A 58 -9.41 16.75 -4.03
CA GLN A 58 -8.23 16.89 -3.18
C GLN A 58 -7.96 15.60 -2.41
N PHE A 59 -8.99 15.02 -1.78
CA PHE A 59 -8.88 13.74 -1.09
C PHE A 59 -8.24 12.66 -1.97
N PHE A 60 -8.73 12.43 -3.19
CA PHE A 60 -8.15 11.44 -4.08
C PHE A 60 -6.71 11.75 -4.53
N LYS A 61 -6.36 13.03 -4.70
CA LYS A 61 -4.97 13.42 -4.99
C LYS A 61 -4.02 13.12 -3.82
N ASP A 62 -4.49 13.36 -2.60
CA ASP A 62 -3.70 13.07 -1.40
C ASP A 62 -3.51 11.55 -1.26
N GLN A 63 -4.56 10.75 -1.48
CA GLN A 63 -4.47 9.29 -1.49
C GLN A 63 -3.52 8.76 -2.57
N ALA A 64 -3.53 9.34 -3.78
CA ALA A 64 -2.57 8.96 -4.82
C ALA A 64 -1.12 9.24 -4.41
N SER A 65 -0.88 10.37 -3.76
CA SER A 65 0.45 10.75 -3.28
C SER A 65 0.93 9.83 -2.15
N GLU A 66 0.04 9.43 -1.26
CA GLU A 66 0.33 8.54 -0.15
C GLU A 66 0.62 7.11 -0.64
N SER A 67 -0.20 6.57 -1.55
CA SER A 67 0.07 5.28 -2.20
C SER A 67 1.45 5.24 -2.89
N LEU A 68 1.91 6.36 -3.48
CA LEU A 68 3.26 6.43 -4.04
C LEU A 68 4.34 6.31 -2.96
N VAL A 69 4.16 6.96 -1.82
CA VAL A 69 5.10 6.84 -0.69
C VAL A 69 5.13 5.41 -0.16
N HIS A 70 3.98 4.76 0.00
CA HIS A 70 3.88 3.37 0.42
C HIS A 70 4.58 2.41 -0.56
N ALA A 71 4.39 2.62 -1.87
CA ALA A 71 5.08 1.84 -2.90
C ALA A 71 6.60 1.98 -2.82
N GLN A 72 7.09 3.22 -2.61
CA GLN A 72 8.52 3.49 -2.46
C GLN A 72 9.09 2.81 -1.21
N GLN A 73 8.41 2.89 -0.08
CA GLN A 73 8.83 2.22 1.15
C GLN A 73 8.91 0.70 0.98
N ALA A 74 7.92 0.08 0.34
CA ALA A 74 7.96 -1.35 0.03
C ALA A 74 9.14 -1.70 -0.90
N GLY A 75 9.39 -0.89 -1.93
CA GLY A 75 10.50 -1.06 -2.85
C GLY A 75 11.87 -0.94 -2.18
N GLU A 76 12.06 0.01 -1.26
CA GLU A 76 13.28 0.14 -0.46
C GLU A 76 13.53 -1.10 0.42
N LEU A 77 12.48 -1.68 1.00
CA LEU A 77 12.61 -2.93 1.75
C LEU A 77 12.98 -4.11 0.84
N VAL A 78 12.44 -4.18 -0.38
CA VAL A 78 12.80 -5.21 -1.37
C VAL A 78 14.29 -5.15 -1.69
N THR A 79 14.83 -3.97 -2.01
CA THR A 79 16.27 -3.81 -2.30
C THR A 79 17.13 -4.00 -1.06
N GLY A 80 16.68 -3.55 0.11
CA GLY A 80 17.36 -3.77 1.38
C GLY A 80 17.50 -5.26 1.74
N LEU A 81 16.57 -6.10 1.29
CA LEU A 81 16.62 -7.56 1.43
C LEU A 81 17.40 -8.25 0.28
N GLY A 82 18.00 -7.50 -0.63
CA GLY A 82 18.76 -8.03 -1.77
C GLY A 82 17.86 -8.48 -2.93
N GLY A 83 16.58 -8.10 -2.92
CA GLY A 83 15.63 -8.40 -3.99
C GLY A 83 15.63 -7.36 -5.12
N HIS A 84 14.80 -7.61 -6.13
CA HIS A 84 14.58 -6.72 -7.27
C HIS A 84 13.14 -6.18 -7.23
N PRO A 85 12.93 -4.84 -7.20
CA PRO A 85 11.60 -4.25 -7.25
C PRO A 85 10.93 -4.51 -8.59
N SER A 86 9.67 -4.96 -8.57
CA SER A 86 8.90 -5.24 -9.78
C SER A 86 8.53 -3.96 -10.52
N LEU A 87 8.56 -3.98 -11.86
CA LEU A 87 8.01 -2.92 -12.72
C LEU A 87 6.50 -3.07 -12.99
N GLU A 88 5.88 -4.16 -12.53
CA GLU A 88 4.47 -4.41 -12.75
C GLU A 88 3.61 -3.58 -11.80
N ILE A 89 2.39 -3.28 -12.22
CA ILE A 89 1.31 -2.80 -11.35
C ILE A 89 0.20 -3.87 -11.27
N SER A 90 -0.55 -3.88 -10.18
CA SER A 90 -1.71 -4.76 -10.05
C SER A 90 -2.80 -4.35 -11.06
N ILE A 91 -3.58 -5.33 -11.50
CA ILE A 91 -4.68 -5.10 -12.44
C ILE A 91 -5.69 -4.12 -11.82
N ILE A 92 -6.10 -3.12 -12.60
CA ILE A 92 -7.11 -2.14 -12.25
C ILE A 92 -8.30 -2.35 -13.17
N GLU A 93 -9.46 -2.64 -12.60
CA GLU A 93 -10.71 -2.69 -13.33
C GLU A 93 -11.28 -1.28 -13.44
N GLU A 94 -11.71 -0.89 -14.66
CA GLU A 94 -12.34 0.38 -14.90
C GLU A 94 -13.87 0.22 -14.88
N SER A 95 -14.53 0.92 -13.96
CA SER A 95 -15.98 0.84 -13.78
C SER A 95 -16.77 1.88 -14.58
N ASN A 96 -16.11 2.93 -15.08
CA ASN A 96 -16.72 4.09 -15.73
C ASN A 96 -17.80 4.80 -14.88
N LYS A 97 -17.71 4.70 -13.56
CA LYS A 97 -18.61 5.35 -12.60
C LYS A 97 -18.02 6.68 -12.16
N HIS A 98 -18.86 7.72 -12.09
CA HIS A 98 -18.43 9.10 -11.81
C HIS A 98 -19.02 9.69 -10.52
N ARG A 99 -20.01 9.00 -9.91
CA ARG A 99 -20.64 9.50 -8.70
C ARG A 99 -19.69 9.33 -7.50
N ALA A 100 -19.72 10.29 -6.61
CA ALA A 100 -18.93 10.28 -5.38
C ALA A 100 -19.07 8.96 -4.59
N ILE A 101 -20.30 8.48 -4.42
CA ILE A 101 -20.57 7.23 -3.68
C ILE A 101 -19.88 6.02 -4.31
N ASP A 102 -19.95 5.88 -5.64
CA ASP A 102 -19.35 4.73 -6.33
C ASP A 102 -17.83 4.72 -6.15
N LEU A 103 -17.18 5.89 -6.29
CA LEU A 103 -15.73 6.02 -6.14
C LEU A 103 -15.27 5.82 -4.69
N LEU A 104 -16.06 6.25 -3.73
CA LEU A 104 -15.77 6.01 -2.30
C LEU A 104 -15.94 4.52 -1.93
N GLU A 105 -16.95 3.83 -2.47
CA GLU A 105 -17.12 2.38 -2.27
C GLU A 105 -15.96 1.58 -2.86
N GLU A 106 -15.52 1.92 -4.08
CA GLU A 106 -14.35 1.31 -4.72
C GLU A 106 -13.07 1.61 -3.94
N SER A 107 -12.92 2.83 -3.41
CA SER A 107 -11.81 3.20 -2.52
C SER A 107 -11.79 2.37 -1.25
N SER A 108 -12.95 2.22 -0.57
CA SER A 108 -13.05 1.38 0.62
C SER A 108 -12.63 -0.07 0.36
N LEU A 109 -12.98 -0.62 -0.81
CA LEU A 109 -12.54 -1.97 -1.20
C LEU A 109 -11.03 -2.02 -1.43
N HIS A 110 -10.47 -0.98 -2.05
CA HIS A 110 -9.03 -0.87 -2.28
C HIS A 110 -8.25 -0.88 -0.95
N GLU A 111 -8.64 -0.03 0.02
CA GLU A 111 -8.00 0.03 1.34
C GLU A 111 -8.08 -1.31 2.09
N LYS A 112 -9.23 -1.98 2.08
CA LYS A 112 -9.39 -3.31 2.69
C LYS A 112 -8.46 -4.36 2.09
N ASN A 113 -8.25 -4.33 0.79
CA ASN A 113 -7.35 -5.23 0.11
C ASN A 113 -5.88 -4.91 0.43
N SER A 114 -5.51 -3.62 0.52
CA SER A 114 -4.20 -3.17 0.98
C SER A 114 -3.91 -3.69 2.39
N VAL A 115 -4.81 -3.47 3.34
CA VAL A 115 -4.72 -4.03 4.71
C VAL A 115 -4.48 -5.54 4.69
N SER A 116 -5.18 -6.27 3.81
CA SER A 116 -5.01 -7.73 3.71
C SER A 116 -3.60 -8.12 3.27
N LEU A 117 -2.98 -7.37 2.35
CA LEU A 117 -1.59 -7.60 1.92
C LEU A 117 -0.59 -7.33 3.05
N TYR A 118 -0.75 -6.21 3.75
CA TYR A 118 0.09 -5.89 4.91
C TYR A 118 -0.07 -6.88 6.07
N LYS A 119 -1.28 -7.40 6.30
CA LYS A 119 -1.50 -8.48 7.29
C LYS A 119 -0.81 -9.79 6.89
N LYS A 120 -0.72 -10.13 5.59
CA LYS A 120 0.08 -11.27 5.12
C LYS A 120 1.56 -11.06 5.40
N LEU A 121 2.08 -9.84 5.17
CA LEU A 121 3.46 -9.50 5.51
C LEU A 121 3.69 -9.65 7.02
N LEU A 122 2.85 -9.02 7.84
CA LEU A 122 2.94 -9.09 9.30
C LEU A 122 2.95 -10.53 9.83
N ASN A 123 2.07 -11.38 9.31
CA ASN A 123 2.01 -12.79 9.71
C ASN A 123 3.28 -13.57 9.33
N LEU A 124 3.93 -13.21 8.23
CA LEU A 124 5.16 -13.87 7.80
C LEU A 124 6.37 -13.45 8.63
N VAL A 125 6.48 -12.15 8.94
CA VAL A 125 7.68 -11.54 9.54
C VAL A 125 7.61 -11.40 11.06
N GLY A 126 6.45 -11.58 11.67
CA GLY A 126 6.25 -11.45 13.12
C GLY A 126 7.28 -12.22 13.91
N ASP A 127 7.85 -11.58 14.94
CA ASP A 127 8.93 -12.09 15.81
C ASP A 127 10.27 -12.42 15.10
N LYS A 128 10.38 -12.20 13.78
CA LYS A 128 11.57 -12.51 12.98
C LYS A 128 12.33 -11.27 12.52
N SER A 129 11.65 -10.15 12.35
CA SER A 129 12.23 -8.86 12.01
C SER A 129 11.39 -7.73 12.59
N ILE A 130 11.84 -7.14 13.68
CA ILE A 130 11.16 -6.02 14.34
C ILE A 130 10.94 -4.87 13.35
N TYR A 131 11.94 -4.55 12.53
CA TYR A 131 11.86 -3.45 11.58
C TYR A 131 10.74 -3.64 10.54
N ILE A 132 10.65 -4.84 9.93
CA ILE A 132 9.61 -5.12 8.92
C ILE A 132 8.25 -5.33 9.59
N GLU A 133 8.22 -5.86 10.80
CA GLU A 133 7.00 -5.99 11.60
C GLU A 133 6.40 -4.62 11.91
N GLU A 134 7.20 -3.68 12.42
CA GLU A 134 6.74 -2.30 12.70
C GLU A 134 6.27 -1.60 11.42
N TYR A 135 7.02 -1.71 10.33
CA TYR A 135 6.57 -1.21 9.03
C TYR A 135 5.17 -1.75 8.67
N ALA A 136 4.98 -3.07 8.75
CA ALA A 136 3.69 -3.67 8.42
C ALA A 136 2.56 -3.18 9.34
N ARG A 137 2.83 -2.99 10.64
CA ARG A 137 1.88 -2.45 11.62
C ARG A 137 1.51 -1.00 11.33
N GLU A 138 2.49 -0.16 11.00
CA GLU A 138 2.27 1.24 10.63
C GLU A 138 1.41 1.35 9.37
N MET A 139 1.68 0.54 8.35
CA MET A 139 0.90 0.53 7.12
C MET A 139 -0.54 0.04 7.35
N ILE A 140 -0.73 -1.04 8.12
CA ILE A 140 -2.08 -1.49 8.50
C ILE A 140 -2.86 -0.38 9.19
N LYS A 141 -2.22 0.32 10.12
CA LYS A 141 -2.85 1.46 10.83
C LYS A 141 -3.25 2.57 9.87
N ALA A 142 -2.37 2.94 8.94
CA ALA A 142 -2.65 3.99 7.95
C ALA A 142 -3.87 3.64 7.10
N GLU A 143 -3.89 2.45 6.49
CA GLU A 143 -4.98 2.00 5.63
C GLU A 143 -6.30 1.80 6.39
N GLU A 144 -6.26 1.35 7.65
CA GLU A 144 -7.46 1.27 8.48
C GLU A 144 -8.01 2.67 8.80
N ILE A 145 -7.17 3.68 9.03
CA ILE A 145 -7.58 5.08 9.22
C ILE A 145 -8.24 5.61 7.94
N HIS A 146 -7.64 5.41 6.76
CA HIS A 146 -8.22 5.81 5.48
C HIS A 146 -9.59 5.19 5.26
N ASN A 147 -9.71 3.88 5.50
CA ASN A 147 -11.01 3.22 5.37
C ASN A 147 -12.06 3.79 6.34
N ILE A 148 -11.67 4.14 7.57
CA ILE A 148 -12.57 4.80 8.55
C ILE A 148 -13.05 6.15 8.01
N GLU A 149 -12.16 6.97 7.45
CA GLU A 149 -12.54 8.27 6.87
C GLU A 149 -13.47 8.10 5.66
N ILE A 150 -13.19 7.14 4.78
CA ILE A 150 -14.08 6.80 3.66
C ILE A 150 -15.47 6.38 4.17
N GLN A 151 -15.54 5.55 5.22
CA GLN A 151 -16.81 5.13 5.80
C GLN A 151 -17.61 6.31 6.40
N LYS A 152 -16.92 7.31 6.96
CA LYS A 152 -17.59 8.55 7.43
C LYS A 152 -18.16 9.34 6.27
N MET A 153 -17.42 9.49 5.17
CA MET A 153 -17.91 10.17 3.97
C MET A 153 -19.10 9.45 3.34
N LEU A 154 -19.10 8.11 3.33
CA LEU A 154 -20.20 7.29 2.80
C LEU A 154 -21.52 7.46 3.59
N LYS A 155 -21.49 7.90 4.84
CA LYS A 155 -22.71 8.13 5.63
C LYS A 155 -23.62 9.19 5.04
N ASP A 156 -23.08 10.19 4.36
CA ASP A 156 -23.85 11.25 3.71
C ASP A 156 -24.76 10.73 2.58
N PHE A 157 -24.46 9.54 2.05
CA PHE A 157 -25.21 8.91 0.96
C PHE A 157 -26.20 7.84 1.46
N SER A 158 -26.30 7.64 2.78
CA SER A 158 -27.15 6.60 3.41
C SER A 158 -28.53 7.09 3.83
N LEU A 159 -28.93 8.34 3.47
CA LEU A 159 -30.22 8.97 3.80
C LEU A 159 -31.20 8.88 2.65
#